data_d7a4f8bfbfe75d82da78b5115a4d02d7
#
_entry.id   d7a4f8bfbfe75d82da78b5115a4d02d7
#
_cell.length_a   1.000
_cell.length_b   1.000
_cell.length_c   1.000
_cell.angle_alpha   90.00
_cell.angle_beta   90.00
_cell.angle_gamma   90.00
#
_symmetry.space_group_name_H-M   'P 1'
#
loop_
_entity.id
_entity.type
_entity.pdbx_description
1 polymer ?
#
loop_
_entity_poly.entity_id
_entity_poly.type
_entity_poly.pdbx_seq_one_letter_code
_entity_poly.pdbx_strand_id
1 'polypeptide(L)'
;MAVFRLLYSSRGTFDKMLCRTCLFRGKIKGSSRLELARMVQRVPKDQIILRKGFVSRSHSIEPVRPLSTQSQGSFLADLKSSPPPALFLGFTGAIPFCGLATMSLIFPEFTSSIVQAQQAYGACILSFLGAIHWGYALAEGSKLGPSWSTLSYSVSPSLIAWTSLLLHPVPGLMTLCVGLAFALSKDLKITHFPAWYHALRKALSTLAVASLGFTGVVFYFH
;
A
#
# COMPACT_ATOMS: atom_id res chain seq x y z
N MET A 1 7.95 29.02 15.06
CA MET A 1 8.66 29.65 13.91
C MET A 1 10.03 29.04 13.58
N ALA A 2 10.55 28.06 14.32
CA ALA A 2 11.87 27.45 14.05
C ALA A 2 11.84 26.27 13.05
N VAL A 3 10.71 25.62 12.83
CA VAL A 3 10.58 24.43 11.98
C VAL A 3 10.57 24.78 10.47
N PHE A 4 10.21 26.02 10.13
CA PHE A 4 10.15 26.46 8.71
C PHE A 4 11.52 26.79 8.10
N ARG A 5 12.58 26.95 8.91
CA ARG A 5 13.95 27.26 8.42
C ARG A 5 14.75 26.04 7.98
N LEU A 6 14.39 24.84 8.43
CA LEU A 6 15.12 23.61 8.06
C LEU A 6 14.69 23.01 6.71
N LEU A 7 13.54 23.39 6.19
CA LEU A 7 13.06 22.87 4.88
C LEU A 7 13.57 23.69 3.69
N TYR A 8 14.20 24.85 3.90
CA TYR A 8 14.67 25.71 2.81
C TYR A 8 16.15 25.48 2.46
N SER A 9 16.91 24.72 3.26
CA SER A 9 18.34 24.45 3.00
C SER A 9 18.61 23.24 2.10
N SER A 10 17.58 22.48 1.71
CA SER A 10 17.74 21.24 0.92
C SER A 10 17.53 21.39 -0.59
N ARG A 11 17.30 22.60 -1.12
CA ARG A 11 17.08 22.84 -2.57
C ARG A 11 18.30 22.64 -3.45
N GLY A 12 19.51 22.67 -2.89
CA GLY A 12 20.77 22.58 -3.68
C GLY A 12 21.11 21.18 -4.19
N THR A 13 20.55 20.13 -3.62
CA THR A 13 20.92 18.74 -3.96
C THR A 13 19.94 18.10 -4.94
N PHE A 14 18.70 18.58 -4.99
CA PHE A 14 17.67 18.03 -5.88
C PHE A 14 17.84 18.50 -7.34
N ASP A 15 18.32 19.73 -7.57
CA ASP A 15 18.53 20.26 -8.92
C ASP A 15 19.69 19.58 -9.67
N LYS A 16 20.68 19.04 -8.94
CA LYS A 16 21.80 18.31 -9.57
C LYS A 16 21.43 16.91 -10.03
N MET A 17 20.35 16.31 -9.50
CA MET A 17 19.91 14.98 -9.89
C MET A 17 18.97 15.00 -11.12
N LEU A 18 18.22 16.09 -11.33
CA LEU A 18 17.35 16.28 -12.50
C LEU A 18 18.11 16.66 -13.77
N CYS A 19 19.30 17.27 -13.65
CA CYS A 19 20.09 17.69 -14.81
C CYS A 19 20.77 16.52 -15.56
N ARG A 20 20.94 15.34 -14.96
CA ARG A 20 21.52 14.17 -15.63
C ARG A 20 20.56 13.43 -16.54
N THR A 21 19.25 13.51 -16.26
CA THR A 21 18.22 12.81 -17.07
C THR A 21 17.77 13.63 -18.28
N CYS A 22 17.91 14.96 -18.23
CA CYS A 22 17.54 15.85 -19.35
C CYS A 22 18.59 15.90 -20.49
N LEU A 23 19.84 15.56 -20.23
CA LEU A 23 20.88 15.55 -21.26
C LEU A 23 20.75 14.40 -22.28
N PHE A 24 19.94 13.38 -21.98
CA PHE A 24 19.70 12.28 -22.93
C PHE A 24 18.53 12.55 -23.90
N ARG A 25 17.69 13.56 -23.62
CA ARG A 25 16.49 13.87 -24.43
C ARG A 25 16.75 14.90 -25.55
N GLY A 26 17.92 15.51 -25.59
CA GLY A 26 18.25 16.60 -26.52
C GLY A 26 18.87 16.17 -27.86
N LYS A 27 19.20 14.88 -28.06
CA LYS A 27 20.00 14.44 -29.21
C LYS A 27 19.27 13.60 -30.26
N ILE A 28 17.93 13.51 -30.18
CA ILE A 28 17.11 12.76 -31.17
C ILE A 28 16.14 13.70 -31.90
N LYS A 29 16.63 14.84 -32.37
CA LYS A 29 15.92 15.64 -33.35
C LYS A 29 16.84 15.88 -34.54
N GLY A 30 16.82 14.98 -35.52
CA GLY A 30 17.55 15.19 -36.78
C GLY A 30 18.19 13.98 -37.42
N SER A 31 17.98 12.77 -36.95
CA SER A 31 18.54 11.57 -37.61
C SER A 31 17.57 11.01 -38.64
N SER A 32 17.99 11.00 -39.91
CA SER A 32 17.24 10.41 -41.02
C SER A 32 17.06 8.90 -40.82
N ARG A 33 15.96 8.34 -41.35
CA ARG A 33 15.67 6.87 -41.27
C ARG A 33 16.83 5.98 -41.68
N LEU A 34 17.73 6.47 -42.53
CA LEU A 34 18.93 5.77 -42.98
C LEU A 34 20.01 5.64 -41.89
N GLU A 35 20.14 6.59 -40.96
CA GLU A 35 21.08 6.50 -39.84
C GLU A 35 20.61 5.51 -38.79
N LEU A 36 19.30 5.45 -38.52
CA LEU A 36 18.73 4.43 -37.63
C LEU A 36 18.96 3.01 -38.14
N ALA A 37 18.82 2.80 -39.46
CA ALA A 37 19.10 1.52 -40.09
C ALA A 37 20.58 1.12 -40.00
N ARG A 38 21.51 2.07 -40.08
CA ARG A 38 22.95 1.83 -39.91
C ARG A 38 23.34 1.56 -38.46
N MET A 39 22.65 2.12 -37.49
CA MET A 39 22.86 1.84 -36.05
C MET A 39 22.40 0.42 -35.69
N VAL A 40 21.31 -0.05 -36.27
CA VAL A 40 20.81 -1.42 -36.04
C VAL A 40 21.75 -2.48 -36.60
N GLN A 41 22.49 -2.19 -37.69
CA GLN A 41 23.46 -3.11 -38.28
C GLN A 41 24.83 -3.17 -37.56
N ARG A 42 25.11 -2.24 -36.61
CA ARG A 42 26.36 -2.23 -35.83
C ARG A 42 26.29 -2.91 -34.49
N VAL A 43 25.19 -3.61 -34.16
CA VAL A 43 25.12 -4.42 -32.94
C VAL A 43 25.96 -5.69 -33.17
N PRO A 44 27.02 -5.92 -32.39
CA PRO A 44 27.84 -7.13 -32.52
C PRO A 44 26.97 -8.36 -32.38
N LYS A 45 27.16 -9.32 -33.29
CA LYS A 45 26.36 -10.58 -33.32
C LYS A 45 26.44 -11.39 -32.02
N ASP A 46 27.45 -11.18 -31.24
CA ASP A 46 27.70 -11.83 -29.96
C ASP A 46 26.69 -11.46 -28.88
N GLN A 47 26.13 -10.24 -28.94
CA GLN A 47 25.07 -9.80 -28.04
C GLN A 47 23.69 -10.44 -28.34
N ILE A 48 23.48 -10.92 -29.56
CA ILE A 48 22.25 -11.59 -30.00
C ILE A 48 22.21 -13.03 -29.49
N ILE A 49 23.39 -13.67 -29.33
CA ILE A 49 23.49 -15.05 -28.84
C ILE A 49 23.16 -15.13 -27.35
N LEU A 50 23.58 -14.13 -26.55
CA LEU A 50 23.21 -14.07 -25.13
C LEU A 50 21.71 -13.89 -24.89
N ARG A 51 21.02 -13.19 -25.80
CA ARG A 51 19.55 -13.02 -25.70
C ARG A 51 18.79 -14.29 -26.11
N LYS A 52 19.30 -15.10 -27.03
CA LYS A 52 18.68 -16.36 -27.42
C LYS A 52 18.89 -17.46 -26.36
N GLY A 53 19.98 -17.43 -25.62
CA GLY A 53 20.22 -18.37 -24.52
C GLY A 53 19.35 -18.14 -23.29
N PHE A 54 18.83 -16.92 -23.10
CA PHE A 54 17.96 -16.60 -21.97
C PHE A 54 16.47 -16.92 -22.21
N VAL A 55 16.05 -17.08 -23.46
CA VAL A 55 14.65 -17.40 -23.82
C VAL A 55 14.39 -18.90 -23.85
N SER A 56 15.44 -19.74 -23.79
CA SER A 56 15.29 -21.22 -23.90
C SER A 56 15.41 -21.93 -22.55
N ARG A 57 15.21 -21.23 -21.42
CA ARG A 57 14.82 -21.94 -20.22
C ARG A 57 13.30 -22.07 -20.25
N SER A 58 12.83 -23.13 -20.87
CA SER A 58 11.47 -23.63 -20.68
C SER A 58 11.28 -23.81 -19.16
N HIS A 59 10.74 -22.79 -18.49
CA HIS A 59 9.98 -23.08 -17.30
C HIS A 59 8.90 -24.06 -17.77
N SER A 60 9.06 -25.31 -17.41
CA SER A 60 7.95 -26.22 -17.32
C SER A 60 6.86 -25.44 -16.65
N ILE A 61 5.81 -25.11 -17.42
CA ILE A 61 4.58 -24.54 -16.90
C ILE A 61 4.10 -25.64 -15.95
N GLU A 62 4.39 -25.46 -14.65
CA GLU A 62 3.72 -26.25 -13.63
C GLU A 62 2.23 -26.11 -13.96
N PRO A 63 1.49 -27.22 -14.11
CA PRO A 63 0.07 -27.13 -14.41
C PRO A 63 -0.54 -26.24 -13.34
N VAL A 64 -1.12 -25.11 -13.76
CA VAL A 64 -1.88 -24.21 -12.89
C VAL A 64 -2.82 -25.13 -12.13
N ARG A 65 -2.54 -25.35 -10.83
CA ARG A 65 -3.43 -26.13 -9.97
C ARG A 65 -4.81 -25.50 -10.15
N PRO A 66 -5.82 -26.27 -10.59
CA PRO A 66 -7.17 -25.75 -10.67
C PRO A 66 -7.45 -25.15 -9.29
N LEU A 67 -7.99 -23.93 -9.26
CA LEU A 67 -8.50 -23.31 -8.02
C LEU A 67 -9.45 -24.36 -7.42
N SER A 68 -8.90 -25.12 -6.46
CA SER A 68 -9.71 -26.07 -5.71
C SER A 68 -10.85 -25.27 -5.11
N THR A 69 -12.05 -25.68 -5.42
CA THR A 69 -13.29 -25.28 -4.77
C THR A 69 -12.98 -24.89 -3.35
N GLN A 70 -13.17 -23.60 -3.00
CA GLN A 70 -12.92 -23.07 -1.66
C GLN A 70 -13.74 -23.93 -0.66
N SER A 71 -13.12 -24.97 -0.13
CA SER A 71 -13.57 -25.51 1.14
C SER A 71 -13.42 -24.32 2.10
N GLN A 72 -14.47 -23.99 2.82
CA GLN A 72 -14.42 -22.99 3.90
C GLN A 72 -13.42 -23.52 4.94
N GLY A 73 -12.14 -23.25 4.71
CA GLY A 73 -11.09 -23.49 5.66
C GLY A 73 -11.43 -22.73 6.93
N SER A 74 -11.17 -23.30 8.10
CA SER A 74 -11.38 -22.56 9.33
C SER A 74 -10.53 -21.28 9.25
N PHE A 75 -11.05 -20.15 9.71
CA PHE A 75 -10.37 -18.85 9.73
C PHE A 75 -8.89 -18.94 10.19
N LEU A 76 -8.62 -19.80 11.17
CA LEU A 76 -7.28 -20.05 11.70
C LEU A 76 -6.37 -20.80 10.70
N ALA A 77 -6.94 -21.73 9.93
CA ALA A 77 -6.17 -22.45 8.90
C ALA A 77 -5.79 -21.51 7.76
N ASP A 78 -6.72 -20.65 7.32
CA ASP A 78 -6.44 -19.64 6.29
C ASP A 78 -5.39 -18.64 6.77
N LEU A 79 -5.47 -18.19 8.03
CA LEU A 79 -4.47 -17.28 8.61
C LEU A 79 -3.10 -17.95 8.70
N LYS A 80 -3.02 -19.21 9.10
CA LYS A 80 -1.77 -19.97 9.18
C LYS A 80 -1.13 -20.22 7.81
N SER A 81 -1.93 -20.25 6.73
CA SER A 81 -1.43 -20.39 5.36
C SER A 81 -0.82 -19.11 4.78
N SER A 82 -0.87 -17.99 5.52
CA SER A 82 -0.27 -16.72 5.09
C SER A 82 1.25 -16.84 4.98
N PRO A 83 1.88 -16.17 3.99
CA PRO A 83 3.33 -16.08 3.91
C PRO A 83 3.92 -15.47 5.21
N PRO A 84 5.00 -16.05 5.79
CA PRO A 84 5.59 -15.56 7.03
C PRO A 84 5.89 -14.04 7.06
N PRO A 85 6.42 -13.42 5.98
CA PRO A 85 6.64 -11.98 5.96
C PRO A 85 5.35 -11.17 6.07
N ALA A 86 4.24 -11.63 5.45
CA ALA A 86 2.96 -10.93 5.50
C ALA A 86 2.34 -10.99 6.91
N LEU A 87 2.44 -12.15 7.59
CA LEU A 87 2.03 -12.28 8.99
C LEU A 87 2.85 -11.37 9.89
N PHE A 88 4.17 -11.46 9.81
CA PHE A 88 5.06 -10.71 10.68
C PHE A 88 4.85 -9.20 10.52
N LEU A 89 4.89 -8.68 9.29
CA LEU A 89 4.70 -7.26 9.01
C LEU A 89 3.28 -6.79 9.31
N GLY A 90 2.27 -7.62 9.07
CA GLY A 90 0.89 -7.31 9.40
C GLY A 90 0.70 -7.12 10.91
N PHE A 91 1.14 -8.09 11.73
CA PHE A 91 0.99 -8.00 13.18
C PHE A 91 1.89 -6.94 13.81
N THR A 92 3.12 -6.72 13.32
CA THR A 92 3.95 -5.60 13.77
C THR A 92 3.30 -4.25 13.45
N GLY A 93 2.59 -4.13 12.32
CA GLY A 93 1.77 -2.96 11.99
C GLY A 93 0.58 -2.74 12.92
N ALA A 94 0.14 -3.75 13.68
CA ALA A 94 -0.91 -3.62 14.68
C ALA A 94 -0.39 -3.15 16.05
N ILE A 95 0.91 -3.26 16.31
CA ILE A 95 1.53 -2.87 17.60
C ILE A 95 1.20 -1.43 18.00
N PRO A 96 1.32 -0.40 17.12
CA PRO A 96 0.99 0.97 17.52
C PRO A 96 -0.46 1.14 17.94
N PHE A 97 -1.41 0.43 17.32
CA PHE A 97 -2.82 0.49 17.72
C PHE A 97 -3.01 -0.02 19.15
N CYS A 98 -2.52 -1.23 19.44
CA CYS A 98 -2.64 -1.84 20.75
C CYS A 98 -1.82 -1.09 21.82
N GLY A 99 -0.61 -0.67 21.46
CA GLY A 99 0.28 0.04 22.36
C GLY A 99 -0.29 1.38 22.81
N LEU A 100 -0.80 2.18 21.87
CA LEU A 100 -1.42 3.47 22.19
C LEU A 100 -2.73 3.30 22.97
N ALA A 101 -3.53 2.28 22.64
CA ALA A 101 -4.73 1.95 23.41
C ALA A 101 -4.40 1.55 24.86
N THR A 102 -3.34 0.77 25.07
CA THR A 102 -2.87 0.41 26.43
C THR A 102 -2.32 1.63 27.16
N MET A 103 -1.54 2.48 26.47
CA MET A 103 -0.99 3.70 27.04
C MET A 103 -2.06 4.69 27.50
N SER A 104 -3.21 4.76 26.81
CA SER A 104 -4.33 5.64 27.21
C SER A 104 -4.94 5.25 28.59
N LEU A 105 -4.81 3.98 29.00
CA LEU A 105 -5.21 3.55 30.34
C LEU A 105 -4.18 3.88 31.41
N ILE A 106 -2.89 3.70 31.08
CA ILE A 106 -1.79 3.83 32.06
C ILE A 106 -1.49 5.31 32.34
N PHE A 107 -1.64 6.16 31.33
CA PHE A 107 -1.28 7.58 31.40
C PHE A 107 -2.45 8.47 30.99
N PRO A 108 -3.46 8.63 31.86
CA PRO A 108 -4.67 9.41 31.54
C PRO A 108 -4.37 10.88 31.18
N GLU A 109 -3.35 11.46 31.77
CA GLU A 109 -2.92 12.85 31.52
C GLU A 109 -2.43 13.10 30.08
N PHE A 110 -1.97 12.05 29.39
CA PHE A 110 -1.51 12.13 28.00
C PHE A 110 -2.55 11.68 26.98
N THR A 111 -3.77 11.34 27.40
CA THR A 111 -4.81 10.74 26.55
C THR A 111 -5.06 11.56 25.29
N SER A 112 -5.06 12.91 25.37
CA SER A 112 -5.24 13.78 24.21
C SER A 112 -4.14 13.58 23.15
N SER A 113 -2.89 13.51 23.57
CA SER A 113 -1.74 13.28 22.67
C SER A 113 -1.75 11.86 22.10
N ILE A 114 -2.15 10.88 22.90
CA ILE A 114 -2.25 9.48 22.51
C ILE A 114 -3.33 9.31 21.43
N VAL A 115 -4.51 9.95 21.61
CA VAL A 115 -5.58 9.92 20.61
C VAL A 115 -5.13 10.53 19.29
N GLN A 116 -4.45 11.68 19.32
CA GLN A 116 -3.91 12.30 18.11
C GLN A 116 -2.90 11.40 17.40
N ALA A 117 -1.99 10.79 18.14
CA ALA A 117 -1.00 9.85 17.58
C ALA A 117 -1.68 8.64 16.96
N GLN A 118 -2.70 8.08 17.62
CA GLN A 118 -3.44 6.92 17.11
C GLN A 118 -4.29 7.29 15.90
N GLN A 119 -4.88 8.49 15.88
CA GLN A 119 -5.62 9.02 14.73
C GLN A 119 -4.70 9.22 13.53
N ALA A 120 -3.51 9.81 13.73
CA ALA A 120 -2.52 9.99 12.67
C ALA A 120 -2.04 8.64 12.10
N TYR A 121 -1.73 7.68 12.97
CA TYR A 121 -1.33 6.35 12.54
C TYR A 121 -2.45 5.62 11.79
N GLY A 122 -3.67 5.66 12.31
CA GLY A 122 -4.84 5.08 11.65
C GLY A 122 -5.10 5.67 10.26
N ALA A 123 -4.90 6.98 10.09
CA ALA A 123 -5.01 7.66 8.80
C ALA A 123 -3.95 7.17 7.80
N CYS A 124 -2.69 6.97 8.25
CA CYS A 124 -1.64 6.39 7.42
C CYS A 124 -1.99 4.98 6.95
N ILE A 125 -2.47 4.13 7.87
CA ILE A 125 -2.88 2.76 7.53
C ILE A 125 -4.06 2.76 6.56
N LEU A 126 -5.09 3.58 6.80
CA LEU A 126 -6.25 3.65 5.91
C LEU A 126 -5.86 4.09 4.50
N SER A 127 -4.96 5.08 4.37
CA SER A 127 -4.43 5.52 3.08
C SER A 127 -3.65 4.41 2.37
N PHE A 128 -2.83 3.66 3.11
CA PHE A 128 -2.07 2.52 2.58
C PHE A 128 -2.98 1.44 1.99
N LEU A 129 -4.13 1.18 2.61
CA LEU A 129 -5.09 0.20 2.11
C LEU A 129 -5.68 0.56 0.76
N GLY A 130 -5.95 1.85 0.52
CA GLY A 130 -6.37 2.33 -0.80
C GLY A 130 -5.31 2.10 -1.87
N ALA A 131 -4.03 2.31 -1.55
CA ALA A 131 -2.92 2.15 -2.47
C ALA A 131 -2.75 0.71 -2.99
N ILE A 132 -3.15 -0.31 -2.23
CA ILE A 132 -3.12 -1.72 -2.66
C ILE A 132 -3.98 -1.91 -3.92
N HIS A 133 -5.19 -1.33 -3.93
CA HIS A 133 -6.09 -1.43 -5.09
C HIS A 133 -5.56 -0.68 -6.31
N TRP A 134 -4.93 0.47 -6.09
CA TRP A 134 -4.25 1.22 -7.15
C TRP A 134 -3.14 0.39 -7.80
N GLY A 135 -2.24 -0.18 -6.98
CA GLY A 135 -1.16 -1.03 -7.46
C GLY A 135 -1.67 -2.27 -8.19
N TYR A 136 -2.72 -2.92 -7.66
CA TYR A 136 -3.32 -4.08 -8.29
C TYR A 136 -3.98 -3.74 -9.63
N ALA A 137 -4.64 -2.59 -9.77
CA ALA A 137 -5.27 -2.15 -11.02
C ALA A 137 -4.25 -1.89 -12.14
N LEU A 138 -3.03 -1.47 -11.78
CA LEU A 138 -1.96 -1.18 -12.75
C LEU A 138 -1.09 -2.40 -13.07
N ALA A 139 -1.21 -3.50 -12.33
CA ALA A 139 -0.43 -4.70 -12.58
C ALA A 139 -0.79 -5.34 -13.92
N GLU A 140 0.21 -5.76 -14.69
CA GLU A 140 0.01 -6.50 -15.94
C GLU A 140 -0.77 -7.80 -15.68
N GLY A 141 -1.80 -8.06 -16.46
CA GLY A 141 -2.69 -9.22 -16.28
C GLY A 141 -3.70 -9.08 -15.15
N SER A 142 -3.83 -7.90 -14.53
CA SER A 142 -4.86 -7.64 -13.52
C SER A 142 -6.26 -7.79 -14.10
N LYS A 143 -7.11 -8.52 -13.37
CA LYS A 143 -8.53 -8.69 -13.74
C LYS A 143 -9.38 -7.47 -13.44
N LEU A 144 -8.91 -6.56 -12.58
CA LEU A 144 -9.64 -5.34 -12.22
C LEU A 144 -9.47 -4.22 -13.25
N GLY A 145 -8.31 -4.13 -13.89
CA GLY A 145 -7.98 -3.07 -14.84
C GLY A 145 -8.06 -1.64 -14.27
N PRO A 146 -7.49 -0.65 -14.95
CA PRO A 146 -7.52 0.76 -14.51
C PRO A 146 -8.82 1.44 -14.95
N SER A 147 -9.95 1.08 -14.37
CA SER A 147 -11.25 1.73 -14.61
C SER A 147 -11.45 2.92 -13.66
N TRP A 148 -12.32 3.86 -14.05
CA TRP A 148 -12.71 4.99 -13.19
C TRP A 148 -13.20 4.52 -11.83
N SER A 149 -14.01 3.46 -11.78
CA SER A 149 -14.52 2.90 -10.52
C SER A 149 -13.40 2.38 -9.63
N THR A 150 -12.45 1.62 -10.18
CA THR A 150 -11.33 1.03 -9.41
C THR A 150 -10.39 2.12 -8.89
N LEU A 151 -10.03 3.08 -9.74
CA LEU A 151 -9.09 4.14 -9.35
C LEU A 151 -9.72 5.14 -8.38
N SER A 152 -11.00 5.52 -8.58
CA SER A 152 -11.72 6.39 -7.63
C SER A 152 -11.85 5.73 -6.25
N TYR A 153 -12.15 4.42 -6.22
CA TYR A 153 -12.16 3.69 -4.96
C TYR A 153 -10.76 3.69 -4.31
N SER A 154 -9.70 3.50 -5.07
CA SER A 154 -8.34 3.46 -4.53
C SER A 154 -7.92 4.76 -3.81
N VAL A 155 -8.47 5.90 -4.24
CA VAL A 155 -8.19 7.22 -3.65
C VAL A 155 -9.11 7.51 -2.45
N SER A 156 -10.34 6.96 -2.44
CA SER A 156 -11.34 7.30 -1.43
C SER A 156 -10.89 7.03 0.03
N PRO A 157 -10.15 5.95 0.38
CA PRO A 157 -9.66 5.75 1.74
C PRO A 157 -8.68 6.84 2.19
N SER A 158 -7.87 7.39 1.28
CA SER A 158 -6.95 8.48 1.59
C SER A 158 -7.68 9.78 1.89
N LEU A 159 -8.78 10.06 1.18
CA LEU A 159 -9.62 11.23 1.46
C LEU A 159 -10.35 11.08 2.80
N ILE A 160 -10.89 9.89 3.10
CA ILE A 160 -11.50 9.60 4.40
C ILE A 160 -10.47 9.74 5.53
N ALA A 161 -9.26 9.24 5.32
CA ALA A 161 -8.16 9.37 6.27
C ALA A 161 -7.79 10.85 6.52
N TRP A 162 -7.68 11.63 5.46
CA TRP A 162 -7.38 13.05 5.56
C TRP A 162 -8.50 13.82 6.28
N THR A 163 -9.77 13.59 5.95
CA THR A 163 -10.89 14.23 6.64
C THR A 163 -10.93 13.86 8.11
N SER A 164 -10.57 12.63 8.49
CA SER A 164 -10.51 12.25 9.90
C SER A 164 -9.56 13.12 10.71
N LEU A 165 -8.43 13.54 10.12
CA LEU A 165 -7.42 14.38 10.79
C LEU A 165 -7.88 15.84 10.98
N LEU A 166 -8.89 16.28 10.24
CA LEU A 166 -9.47 17.63 10.37
C LEU A 166 -10.56 17.69 11.45
N LEU A 167 -11.04 16.55 11.89
CA LEU A 167 -12.11 16.46 12.88
C LEU A 167 -11.56 16.45 14.31
N HIS A 168 -12.40 16.85 15.26
CA HIS A 168 -12.12 16.66 16.69
C HIS A 168 -11.82 15.18 17.00
N PRO A 169 -11.00 14.83 18.02
CA PRO A 169 -10.55 13.48 18.29
C PRO A 169 -11.59 12.37 18.18
N VAL A 170 -12.72 12.47 18.90
CA VAL A 170 -13.74 11.42 18.91
C VAL A 170 -14.37 11.19 17.52
N PRO A 171 -14.94 12.20 16.84
CA PRO A 171 -15.46 12.02 15.49
C PRO A 171 -14.36 11.63 14.48
N GLY A 172 -13.11 12.04 14.69
CA GLY A 172 -11.98 11.62 13.86
C GLY A 172 -11.71 10.12 13.99
N LEU A 173 -11.65 9.59 15.21
CA LEU A 173 -11.51 8.13 15.45
C LEU A 173 -12.69 7.35 14.87
N MET A 174 -13.92 7.87 15.02
CA MET A 174 -15.11 7.22 14.44
C MET A 174 -15.05 7.18 12.92
N THR A 175 -14.61 8.27 12.28
CA THR A 175 -14.41 8.34 10.82
C THR A 175 -13.38 7.29 10.36
N LEU A 176 -12.29 7.09 11.12
CA LEU A 176 -11.32 6.03 10.83
C LEU A 176 -11.91 4.63 10.98
N CYS A 177 -12.69 4.38 12.04
CA CYS A 177 -13.36 3.09 12.22
C CYS A 177 -14.28 2.77 11.03
N VAL A 178 -15.10 3.74 10.60
CA VAL A 178 -15.97 3.60 9.42
C VAL A 178 -15.14 3.39 8.15
N GLY A 179 -14.07 4.17 7.96
CA GLY A 179 -13.17 4.03 6.81
C GLY A 179 -12.50 2.65 6.74
N LEU A 180 -12.01 2.14 7.87
CA LEU A 180 -11.38 0.80 7.95
C LEU A 180 -12.41 -0.31 7.68
N ALA A 181 -13.63 -0.20 8.21
CA ALA A 181 -14.72 -1.14 7.94
C ALA A 181 -15.14 -1.11 6.47
N PHE A 182 -15.22 0.09 5.88
CA PHE A 182 -15.48 0.27 4.44
C PHE A 182 -14.39 -0.38 3.59
N ALA A 183 -13.12 -0.13 3.87
CA ALA A 183 -11.99 -0.75 3.17
C ALA A 183 -12.03 -2.28 3.28
N LEU A 184 -12.27 -2.82 4.50
CA LEU A 184 -12.42 -4.25 4.71
C LEU A 184 -13.57 -4.83 3.88
N SER A 185 -14.73 -4.17 3.85
CA SER A 185 -15.89 -4.63 3.09
C SER A 185 -15.63 -4.72 1.59
N LYS A 186 -14.79 -3.85 1.07
CA LYS A 186 -14.38 -3.86 -0.34
C LYS A 186 -13.33 -4.94 -0.61
N ASP A 187 -12.33 -5.08 0.27
CA ASP A 187 -11.32 -6.14 0.14
C ASP A 187 -11.95 -7.52 0.11
N LEU A 188 -12.95 -7.77 0.95
CA LEU A 188 -13.64 -9.07 1.02
C LEU A 188 -14.50 -9.38 -0.22
N LYS A 189 -14.91 -8.38 -0.98
CA LYS A 189 -15.66 -8.57 -2.24
C LYS A 189 -14.78 -8.95 -3.42
N ILE A 190 -13.46 -8.77 -3.31
CA ILE A 190 -12.52 -9.12 -4.38
C ILE A 190 -12.16 -10.60 -4.27
N THR A 191 -12.82 -11.44 -5.06
CA THR A 191 -12.61 -12.89 -5.07
C THR A 191 -11.24 -13.34 -5.59
N HIS A 192 -10.45 -12.43 -6.18
CA HIS A 192 -9.15 -12.73 -6.76
C HIS A 192 -8.00 -12.72 -5.74
N PHE A 193 -8.24 -12.17 -4.54
CA PHE A 193 -7.27 -12.26 -3.46
C PHE A 193 -7.30 -13.63 -2.80
N PRO A 194 -6.14 -14.17 -2.40
CA PRO A 194 -6.08 -15.49 -1.75
C PRO A 194 -6.79 -15.49 -0.38
N ALA A 195 -7.30 -16.64 0.04
CA ALA A 195 -8.05 -16.79 1.29
C ALA A 195 -7.27 -16.31 2.53
N TRP A 196 -5.96 -16.57 2.57
CA TRP A 196 -5.10 -16.08 3.65
C TRP A 196 -5.08 -14.54 3.77
N TYR A 197 -5.14 -13.83 2.65
CA TYR A 197 -5.20 -12.36 2.66
C TYR A 197 -6.50 -11.87 3.31
N HIS A 198 -7.63 -12.47 2.98
CA HIS A 198 -8.91 -12.13 3.59
C HIS A 198 -8.93 -12.41 5.10
N ALA A 199 -8.33 -13.54 5.54
CA ALA A 199 -8.23 -13.86 6.96
C ALA A 199 -7.34 -12.85 7.69
N LEU A 200 -6.18 -12.55 7.15
CA LEU A 200 -5.26 -11.55 7.72
C LEU A 200 -5.91 -10.16 7.79
N ARG A 201 -6.59 -9.73 6.73
CA ARG A 201 -7.29 -8.45 6.66
C ARG A 201 -8.41 -8.35 7.70
N LYS A 202 -9.20 -9.41 7.89
CA LYS A 202 -10.22 -9.46 8.95
C LYS A 202 -9.58 -9.29 10.33
N ALA A 203 -8.55 -10.06 10.63
CA ALA A 203 -7.87 -10.00 11.93
C ALA A 203 -7.33 -8.60 12.23
N LEU A 204 -6.55 -8.03 11.32
CA LEU A 204 -5.90 -6.73 11.50
C LEU A 204 -6.89 -5.57 11.55
N SER A 205 -7.92 -5.58 10.69
CA SER A 205 -8.93 -4.52 10.69
C SER A 205 -9.80 -4.55 11.94
N THR A 206 -10.18 -5.74 12.43
CA THR A 206 -10.93 -5.89 13.68
C THR A 206 -10.11 -5.39 14.86
N LEU A 207 -8.84 -5.74 14.93
CA LEU A 207 -7.94 -5.29 15.99
C LEU A 207 -7.75 -3.76 15.97
N ALA A 208 -7.56 -3.17 14.80
CA ALA A 208 -7.44 -1.72 14.65
C ALA A 208 -8.72 -0.99 15.08
N VAL A 209 -9.89 -1.43 14.60
CA VAL A 209 -11.19 -0.83 14.96
C VAL A 209 -11.46 -0.97 16.45
N ALA A 210 -11.20 -2.13 17.05
CA ALA A 210 -11.36 -2.34 18.49
C ALA A 210 -10.45 -1.40 19.30
N SER A 211 -9.18 -1.25 18.91
CA SER A 211 -8.23 -0.36 19.58
C SER A 211 -8.64 1.12 19.47
N LEU A 212 -9.05 1.57 18.27
CA LEU A 212 -9.53 2.95 18.04
C LEU A 212 -10.80 3.24 18.86
N GLY A 213 -11.76 2.31 18.84
CA GLY A 213 -13.00 2.43 19.61
C GLY A 213 -12.74 2.47 21.11
N PHE A 214 -11.85 1.61 21.60
CA PHE A 214 -11.47 1.57 23.01
C PHE A 214 -10.83 2.90 23.46
N THR A 215 -9.86 3.42 22.70
CA THR A 215 -9.22 4.71 23.01
C THR A 215 -10.24 5.87 22.95
N GLY A 216 -11.19 5.83 22.01
CA GLY A 216 -12.27 6.81 21.95
C GLY A 216 -13.16 6.79 23.18
N VAL A 217 -13.47 5.62 23.73
CA VAL A 217 -14.23 5.46 24.98
C VAL A 217 -13.43 6.02 26.15
N VAL A 218 -12.15 5.64 26.29
CA VAL A 218 -11.28 6.16 27.37
C VAL A 218 -11.21 7.69 27.30
N PHE A 219 -11.04 8.27 26.14
CA PHE A 219 -10.98 9.72 25.95
C PHE A 219 -12.29 10.42 26.29
N TYR A 220 -13.43 9.76 26.10
CA TYR A 220 -14.76 10.34 26.41
C TYR A 220 -15.01 10.42 27.92
N PHE A 221 -14.45 9.49 28.71
CA PHE A 221 -14.66 9.42 30.15
C PHE A 221 -13.59 10.17 30.98
N HIS A 222 -12.56 10.68 30.33
CA HIS A 222 -11.51 11.51 30.94
C HIS A 222 -11.56 12.96 30.47
#